data_f7ebfaa9523e85ffd66f084ceda5dfcc
#
_entry.id   f7ebfaa9523e85ffd66f084ceda5dfcc
#
_cell.length_a   1.000
_cell.length_b   1.000
_cell.length_c   1.000
_cell.angle_alpha   90.00
_cell.angle_beta   90.00
_cell.angle_gamma   90.00
#
_symmetry.space_group_name_H-M   'P 1'
#
loop_
_entity.id
_entity.type
_entity.pdbx_description
1 polymer ?
#
loop_
_entity_poly.entity_id
_entity_poly.type
_entity_poly.pdbx_seq_one_letter_code
_entity_poly.pdbx_strand_id
1 'polypeptide(L)'
;MLLASLASLGVFALVAWGLSRRLGWVTAIALAGCAWTVVVLGILTLLPAQWGTGVVPAESRADTCSLDYGGPAPDGFWILPGSQRLLNIAVFVPAGALWVLGVARWRLGWLLAPAGLVLLGLYSVAIELMQLALARIDRACDVTDVVDNVTGALIGGGIGIVLALVLRPWRRR
;
A
#
# COMPACT_ATOMS: atom_id res chain seq x y z
N MET A 1 4.19 3.05 -15.76
CA MET A 1 3.76 2.41 -14.51
C MET A 1 3.81 0.87 -14.61
N LEU A 2 3.07 0.24 -15.55
CA LEU A 2 2.97 -1.24 -15.63
C LEU A 2 4.34 -1.92 -15.79
N LEU A 3 5.20 -1.42 -16.70
CA LEU A 3 6.55 -1.98 -16.91
C LEU A 3 7.43 -1.88 -15.65
N ALA A 4 7.37 -0.78 -14.91
CA ALA A 4 8.13 -0.61 -13.68
C ALA A 4 7.64 -1.58 -12.57
N SER A 5 6.32 -1.77 -12.47
CA SER A 5 5.74 -2.74 -11.52
C SER A 5 6.11 -4.18 -11.88
N LEU A 6 6.12 -4.53 -13.18
CA LEU A 6 6.53 -5.87 -13.64
C LEU A 6 8.03 -6.10 -13.46
N ALA A 7 8.87 -5.10 -13.75
CA ALA A 7 10.31 -5.20 -13.53
C ALA A 7 10.64 -5.39 -12.04
N SER A 8 9.97 -4.62 -11.16
CA SER A 8 10.14 -4.77 -9.72
C SER A 8 9.68 -6.14 -9.20
N LEU A 9 8.63 -6.73 -9.78
CA LEU A 9 8.18 -8.08 -9.43
C LEU A 9 9.29 -9.13 -9.61
N GLY A 10 10.04 -9.06 -10.71
CA GLY A 10 11.17 -9.96 -10.97
C GLY A 10 12.25 -9.87 -9.87
N VAL A 11 12.58 -8.65 -9.44
CA VAL A 11 13.55 -8.43 -8.35
C VAL A 11 13.04 -9.03 -7.04
N PHE A 12 11.80 -8.77 -6.66
CA PHE A 12 11.25 -9.30 -5.41
C PHE A 12 11.02 -10.81 -5.45
N ALA A 13 10.77 -11.40 -6.62
CA ALA A 13 10.73 -12.86 -6.78
C ALA A 13 12.11 -13.49 -6.50
N LEU A 14 13.19 -12.87 -6.97
CA LEU A 14 14.56 -13.31 -6.66
C LEU A 14 14.88 -13.15 -5.17
N VAL A 15 14.44 -12.05 -4.55
CA VAL A 15 14.57 -11.84 -3.10
C VAL A 15 13.81 -12.92 -2.33
N ALA A 16 12.57 -13.23 -2.71
CA ALA A 16 11.79 -14.32 -2.10
C ALA A 16 12.50 -15.66 -2.23
N TRP A 17 13.04 -15.95 -3.40
CA TRP A 17 13.79 -17.20 -3.62
C TRP A 17 15.04 -17.27 -2.74
N GLY A 18 15.83 -16.21 -2.63
CA GLY A 18 16.99 -16.14 -1.74
C GLY A 18 16.63 -16.31 -0.27
N LEU A 19 15.60 -15.61 0.19
CA LEU A 19 15.11 -15.67 1.57
C LEU A 19 14.47 -17.02 1.90
N SER A 20 13.89 -17.73 0.94
CA SER A 20 13.18 -18.99 1.16
C SER A 20 14.09 -20.07 1.76
N ARG A 21 15.39 -20.03 1.45
CA ARG A 21 16.39 -20.95 1.97
C ARG A 21 16.59 -20.83 3.50
N ARG A 22 16.36 -19.65 4.06
CA ARG A 22 16.51 -19.36 5.50
C ARG A 22 15.18 -19.26 6.24
N LEU A 23 14.16 -18.69 5.60
CA LEU A 23 12.89 -18.36 6.25
C LEU A 23 11.75 -19.32 5.86
N GLY A 24 11.98 -20.21 4.89
CA GLY A 24 10.92 -21.01 4.27
C GLY A 24 10.05 -20.19 3.32
N TRP A 25 9.39 -20.87 2.39
CA TRP A 25 8.69 -20.23 1.26
C TRP A 25 7.56 -19.30 1.67
N VAL A 26 6.73 -19.68 2.66
CA VAL A 26 5.58 -18.86 3.09
C VAL A 26 6.04 -17.50 3.60
N THR A 27 7.01 -17.48 4.53
CA THR A 27 7.52 -16.24 5.11
C THR A 27 8.28 -15.41 4.06
N ALA A 28 9.09 -16.05 3.22
CA ALA A 28 9.87 -15.37 2.19
C ALA A 28 8.98 -14.67 1.16
N ILE A 29 7.95 -15.38 0.64
CA ILE A 29 6.98 -14.81 -0.30
C ILE A 29 6.18 -13.69 0.37
N ALA A 30 5.76 -13.87 1.62
CA ALA A 30 4.98 -12.87 2.33
C ALA A 30 5.78 -11.56 2.54
N LEU A 31 7.04 -11.65 2.98
CA LEU A 31 7.87 -10.47 3.20
C LEU A 31 8.27 -9.78 1.89
N ALA A 32 8.71 -10.54 0.90
CA ALA A 32 9.08 -9.99 -0.40
C ALA A 32 7.86 -9.42 -1.14
N GLY A 33 6.72 -10.10 -1.06
CA GLY A 33 5.46 -9.62 -1.61
C GLY A 33 4.97 -8.36 -0.93
N CYS A 34 5.08 -8.25 0.40
CA CYS A 34 4.77 -7.03 1.13
C CYS A 34 5.65 -5.86 0.65
N ALA A 35 6.96 -6.07 0.59
CA ALA A 35 7.89 -5.05 0.11
C ALA A 35 7.61 -4.64 -1.35
N TRP A 36 7.29 -5.61 -2.21
CA TRP A 36 6.87 -5.33 -3.58
C TRP A 36 5.58 -4.50 -3.62
N THR A 37 4.57 -4.85 -2.81
CA THR A 37 3.32 -4.10 -2.74
C THR A 37 3.55 -2.65 -2.32
N VAL A 38 4.41 -2.40 -1.32
CA VAL A 38 4.78 -1.04 -0.89
C VAL A 38 5.43 -0.26 -2.03
N VAL A 39 6.34 -0.87 -2.80
CA VAL A 39 6.95 -0.24 -3.98
C VAL A 39 5.90 0.06 -5.06
N VAL A 40 5.01 -0.89 -5.34
CA VAL A 40 3.92 -0.69 -6.32
C VAL A 40 2.98 0.43 -5.89
N LEU A 41 2.61 0.48 -4.61
CA LEU A 41 1.82 1.59 -4.06
C LEU A 41 2.50 2.94 -4.32
N GLY A 42 3.79 3.08 -4.03
CA GLY A 42 4.54 4.30 -4.34
C GLY A 42 4.55 4.63 -5.84
N ILE A 43 4.73 3.63 -6.71
CA ILE A 43 4.68 3.83 -8.17
C ILE A 43 3.30 4.31 -8.62
N LEU A 44 2.24 3.69 -8.11
CA LEU A 44 0.87 4.01 -8.51
C LEU A 44 0.40 5.38 -8.00
N THR A 45 0.87 5.79 -6.83
CA THR A 45 0.42 7.02 -6.17
C THR A 45 1.27 8.24 -6.48
N LEU A 46 2.57 8.06 -6.74
CA LEU A 46 3.52 9.17 -6.92
C LEU A 46 3.93 9.41 -8.39
N LEU A 47 3.67 8.45 -9.29
CA LEU A 47 3.94 8.66 -10.71
C LEU A 47 2.68 9.11 -11.45
N PRO A 48 2.77 10.13 -12.32
CA PRO A 48 1.64 10.59 -13.10
C PRO A 48 1.16 9.48 -14.05
N ALA A 49 -0.16 9.33 -14.16
CA ALA A 49 -0.76 8.33 -15.02
C ALA A 49 -0.49 8.56 -16.52
N GLN A 50 -0.31 9.83 -16.90
CA GLN A 50 -0.05 10.25 -18.28
C GLN A 50 1.16 11.19 -18.32
N TRP A 51 2.11 10.90 -19.20
CA TRP A 51 3.28 11.75 -19.45
C TRP A 51 2.80 12.99 -20.22
N GLY A 52 2.83 14.15 -19.58
CA GLY A 52 2.69 15.45 -20.24
C GLY A 52 1.35 16.20 -20.09
N THR A 53 0.32 15.65 -19.44
CA THR A 53 -0.99 16.34 -19.34
C THR A 53 -1.43 16.67 -17.91
N GLY A 54 -0.65 16.35 -16.90
CA GLY A 54 -1.03 16.47 -15.48
C GLY A 54 -0.32 17.56 -14.70
N VAL A 55 0.18 18.61 -15.35
CA VAL A 55 0.75 19.77 -14.63
C VAL A 55 -0.41 20.70 -14.26
N VAL A 56 -0.85 20.62 -13.00
CA VAL A 56 -1.81 21.59 -12.46
C VAL A 56 -1.19 22.99 -12.50
N PRO A 57 -1.84 23.99 -13.11
CA PRO A 57 -1.36 25.38 -13.10
C PRO A 57 -1.11 25.86 -11.67
N ALA A 58 -0.11 26.70 -11.45
CA ALA A 58 0.27 27.16 -10.12
C ALA A 58 -0.88 27.78 -9.33
N GLU A 59 -1.80 28.41 -10.05
CA GLU A 59 -2.98 29.12 -9.50
C GLU A 59 -4.07 28.16 -8.95
N SER A 60 -4.05 26.90 -9.39
CA SER A 60 -5.04 25.88 -8.98
C SER A 60 -4.47 24.77 -8.11
N ARG A 61 -3.23 24.94 -7.62
CA ARG A 61 -2.60 23.97 -6.71
C ARG A 61 -3.17 24.09 -5.31
N ALA A 62 -3.52 22.95 -4.72
CA ALA A 62 -3.88 22.91 -3.32
C ALA A 62 -2.63 23.18 -2.46
N ASP A 63 -2.70 24.15 -1.56
CA ASP A 63 -1.63 24.48 -0.62
C ASP A 63 -1.79 23.74 0.72
N THR A 64 -2.96 23.15 0.96
CA THR A 64 -3.31 22.45 2.20
C THR A 64 -4.02 21.14 1.90
N CYS A 65 -3.90 20.19 2.84
CA CYS A 65 -4.67 18.95 2.77
C CYS A 65 -6.14 19.18 3.13
N SER A 66 -7.06 18.54 2.41
CA SER A 66 -8.46 18.44 2.80
C SER A 66 -8.57 17.59 4.07
N LEU A 67 -9.22 18.14 5.09
CA LEU A 67 -9.54 17.43 6.34
C LEU A 67 -11.02 17.00 6.38
N ASP A 68 -11.79 17.27 5.34
CA ASP A 68 -13.20 16.86 5.23
C ASP A 68 -13.29 15.38 4.85
N TYR A 69 -13.57 14.53 5.83
CA TYR A 69 -13.75 13.11 5.60
C TYR A 69 -15.00 12.83 4.76
N GLY A 70 -14.83 12.16 3.63
CA GLY A 70 -15.93 11.80 2.74
C GLY A 70 -16.40 12.94 1.83
N GLY A 71 -15.61 14.01 1.71
CA GLY A 71 -15.84 15.10 0.76
C GLY A 71 -15.99 14.59 -0.68
N PRO A 72 -16.54 15.40 -1.60
CA PRO A 72 -16.78 14.99 -2.97
C PRO A 72 -15.44 14.61 -3.62
N ALA A 73 -15.35 13.36 -4.09
CA ALA A 73 -14.29 12.99 -5.02
C ALA A 73 -14.36 13.95 -6.23
N PRO A 74 -13.22 14.47 -6.71
CA PRO A 74 -13.23 15.34 -7.88
C PRO A 74 -13.98 14.65 -9.02
N ASP A 75 -14.93 15.38 -9.58
CA ASP A 75 -15.74 14.94 -10.70
C ASP A 75 -14.83 14.55 -11.86
N GLY A 76 -14.94 13.33 -12.33
CA GLY A 76 -14.50 13.10 -13.69
C GLY A 76 -13.49 12.03 -13.95
N PHE A 77 -13.60 10.84 -13.58
CA PHE A 77 -12.98 9.73 -14.34
C PHE A 77 -13.57 8.34 -14.07
N TRP A 78 -14.49 8.18 -13.15
CA TRP A 78 -14.89 6.85 -12.69
C TRP A 78 -16.37 6.55 -12.94
N ILE A 79 -16.61 5.37 -13.48
CA ILE A 79 -17.92 4.87 -13.90
C ILE A 79 -18.90 4.69 -12.73
N LEU A 80 -18.38 4.68 -11.47
CA LEU A 80 -19.19 4.47 -10.27
C LEU A 80 -18.77 5.44 -9.14
N PRO A 81 -19.73 6.17 -8.53
CA PRO A 81 -19.47 6.94 -7.32
C PRO A 81 -18.90 6.06 -6.21
N GLY A 82 -17.83 6.49 -5.56
CA GLY A 82 -17.16 5.74 -4.49
C GLY A 82 -16.12 4.72 -4.94
N SER A 83 -15.91 4.52 -6.24
CA SER A 83 -14.89 3.58 -6.76
C SER A 83 -13.47 3.94 -6.34
N GLN A 84 -13.15 5.24 -6.18
CA GLN A 84 -11.83 5.69 -5.73
C GLN A 84 -11.55 5.24 -4.29
N ARG A 85 -12.50 5.42 -3.38
CA ARG A 85 -12.40 4.97 -1.99
C ARG A 85 -12.18 3.45 -1.91
N LEU A 86 -12.98 2.70 -2.67
CA LEU A 86 -12.83 1.24 -2.72
C LEU A 86 -11.46 0.81 -3.26
N LEU A 87 -10.92 1.53 -4.24
CA LEU A 87 -9.58 1.28 -4.77
C LEU A 87 -8.50 1.56 -3.72
N ASN A 88 -8.58 2.68 -2.98
CA ASN A 88 -7.64 3.01 -1.92
C ASN A 88 -7.64 1.92 -0.84
N ILE A 89 -8.81 1.46 -0.40
CA ILE A 89 -8.92 0.33 0.50
C ILE A 89 -8.27 -0.92 -0.12
N ALA A 90 -8.66 -1.29 -1.33
CA ALA A 90 -8.27 -2.55 -1.96
C ALA A 90 -6.76 -2.68 -2.18
N VAL A 91 -6.07 -1.58 -2.52
CA VAL A 91 -4.63 -1.63 -2.82
C VAL A 91 -3.77 -1.79 -1.56
N PHE A 92 -4.26 -1.43 -0.37
CA PHE A 92 -3.56 -1.63 0.90
C PHE A 92 -3.84 -3.00 1.55
N VAL A 93 -4.90 -3.70 1.16
CA VAL A 93 -5.22 -5.05 1.68
C VAL A 93 -4.06 -6.03 1.51
N PRO A 94 -3.44 -6.18 0.32
CA PRO A 94 -2.31 -7.10 0.15
C PRO A 94 -1.12 -6.75 1.05
N ALA A 95 -0.80 -5.47 1.23
CA ALA A 95 0.31 -5.04 2.08
C ALA A 95 0.10 -5.48 3.54
N GLY A 96 -1.09 -5.21 4.11
CA GLY A 96 -1.44 -5.61 5.46
C GLY A 96 -1.44 -7.14 5.65
N ALA A 97 -2.03 -7.88 4.69
CA ALA A 97 -2.11 -9.34 4.76
C ALA A 97 -0.72 -10.00 4.71
N LEU A 98 0.11 -9.58 3.76
CA LEU A 98 1.45 -10.13 3.56
C LEU A 98 2.40 -9.76 4.71
N TRP A 99 2.27 -8.53 5.26
CA TRP A 99 3.04 -8.15 6.43
C TRP A 99 2.74 -9.06 7.62
N VAL A 100 1.47 -9.18 8.01
CA VAL A 100 1.06 -9.99 9.18
C VAL A 100 1.43 -11.46 8.99
N LEU A 101 1.18 -12.04 7.81
CA LEU A 101 1.59 -13.39 7.47
C LEU A 101 3.12 -13.57 7.57
N GLY A 102 3.88 -12.61 7.06
CA GLY A 102 5.34 -12.64 7.05
C GLY A 102 5.93 -12.66 8.45
N VAL A 103 5.42 -11.80 9.36
CA VAL A 103 5.96 -11.70 10.72
C VAL A 103 5.43 -12.77 11.67
N ALA A 104 4.38 -13.50 11.31
CA ALA A 104 3.77 -14.54 12.15
C ALA A 104 4.72 -15.70 12.50
N ARG A 105 5.84 -15.85 11.78
CA ARG A 105 6.86 -16.86 12.07
C ARG A 105 7.57 -16.62 13.41
N TRP A 106 7.76 -15.36 13.81
CA TRP A 106 8.54 -14.99 14.98
C TRP A 106 7.71 -14.91 16.26
N ARG A 107 8.34 -15.18 17.40
CA ARG A 107 7.69 -15.01 18.71
C ARG A 107 7.25 -13.57 18.96
N LEU A 108 7.97 -12.60 18.41
CA LEU A 108 7.62 -11.18 18.47
C LEU A 108 6.58 -10.77 17.42
N GLY A 109 6.04 -11.73 16.66
CA GLY A 109 5.04 -11.44 15.61
C GLY A 109 3.82 -10.66 16.13
N TRP A 110 3.42 -10.87 17.38
CA TRP A 110 2.32 -10.16 18.01
C TRP A 110 2.60 -8.65 18.23
N LEU A 111 3.89 -8.26 18.36
CA LEU A 111 4.33 -6.85 18.38
C LEU A 111 4.61 -6.32 16.98
N LEU A 112 5.25 -7.13 16.14
CA LEU A 112 5.63 -6.73 14.79
C LEU A 112 4.42 -6.52 13.87
N ALA A 113 3.36 -7.32 14.07
CA ALA A 113 2.15 -7.19 13.26
C ALA A 113 1.50 -5.80 13.43
N PRO A 114 1.11 -5.34 14.63
CA PRO A 114 0.54 -4.01 14.78
C PRO A 114 1.55 -2.89 14.45
N ALA A 115 2.83 -3.05 14.77
CA ALA A 115 3.85 -2.08 14.42
C ALA A 115 3.94 -1.84 12.90
N GLY A 116 3.88 -2.89 12.10
CA GLY A 116 3.89 -2.76 10.65
C GLY A 116 2.59 -2.19 10.08
N LEU A 117 1.44 -2.47 10.69
CA LEU A 117 0.19 -1.81 10.30
C LEU A 117 0.24 -0.30 10.58
N VAL A 118 0.83 0.11 11.71
CA VAL A 118 1.11 1.53 12.00
C VAL A 118 2.06 2.12 10.95
N LEU A 119 3.13 1.41 10.58
CA LEU A 119 4.06 1.87 9.54
C LEU A 119 3.37 2.01 8.16
N LEU A 120 2.44 1.13 7.81
CA LEU A 120 1.63 1.27 6.60
C LEU A 120 0.72 2.51 6.66
N GLY A 121 0.15 2.82 7.83
CA GLY A 121 -0.58 4.07 8.05
C GLY A 121 0.30 5.31 7.89
N LEU A 122 1.51 5.31 8.49
CA LEU A 122 2.48 6.40 8.32
C LEU A 122 2.95 6.53 6.86
N TYR A 123 3.09 5.39 6.16
CA TYR A 123 3.39 5.38 4.74
C TYR A 123 2.27 6.02 3.91
N SER A 124 1.01 5.75 4.24
CA SER A 124 -0.13 6.43 3.62
C SER A 124 -0.08 7.94 3.82
N VAL A 125 0.17 8.41 5.06
CA VAL A 125 0.34 9.84 5.33
C VAL A 125 1.50 10.42 4.51
N ALA A 126 2.63 9.70 4.41
CA ALA A 126 3.77 10.15 3.63
C ALA A 126 3.43 10.28 2.13
N ILE A 127 2.62 9.39 1.58
CA ILE A 127 2.13 9.48 0.20
C ILE A 127 1.35 10.79 0.01
N GLU A 128 0.37 11.07 0.88
CA GLU A 128 -0.46 12.29 0.80
C GLU A 128 0.39 13.57 0.89
N LEU A 129 1.32 13.61 1.84
CA LEU A 129 2.25 14.75 1.98
C LEU A 129 3.18 14.91 0.76
N MET A 130 3.62 13.80 0.17
CA MET A 130 4.43 13.84 -1.06
C MET A 130 3.60 14.32 -2.25
N GLN A 131 2.34 13.94 -2.36
CA GLN A 131 1.43 14.42 -3.41
C GLN A 131 1.21 15.94 -3.28
N LEU A 132 1.00 16.44 -2.04
CA LEU A 132 0.91 17.86 -1.76
C LEU A 132 2.22 18.60 -2.14
N ALA A 133 3.37 18.07 -1.72
CA ALA A 133 4.66 18.69 -1.99
C ALA A 133 5.03 18.70 -3.48
N LEU A 134 4.71 17.63 -4.20
CA LEU A 134 4.99 17.54 -5.63
C LEU A 134 4.08 18.43 -6.46
N ALA A 135 2.85 18.71 -6.01
CA ALA A 135 1.84 19.60 -6.60
C ALA A 135 1.69 19.51 -8.14
N ARG A 136 2.21 18.43 -8.73
CA ARG A 136 2.31 18.19 -10.17
C ARG A 136 1.36 17.12 -10.68
N ILE A 137 0.78 16.37 -9.74
CA ILE A 137 -0.14 15.28 -10.02
C ILE A 137 -1.52 15.86 -9.72
N ASP A 138 -2.48 15.61 -10.59
CA ASP A 138 -3.89 16.00 -10.41
C ASP A 138 -4.53 15.18 -9.26
N ARG A 139 -3.89 15.26 -8.08
CA ARG A 139 -4.30 14.62 -6.83
C ARG A 139 -4.10 15.60 -5.69
N ALA A 140 -5.18 15.94 -5.03
CA ALA A 140 -5.15 16.73 -3.82
C ALA A 140 -4.83 15.80 -2.62
N CYS A 141 -4.12 16.32 -1.63
CA CYS A 141 -3.95 15.65 -0.35
C CYS A 141 -5.30 15.58 0.37
N ASP A 142 -5.75 14.36 0.71
CA ASP A 142 -7.04 14.14 1.37
C ASP A 142 -6.92 13.16 2.54
N VAL A 143 -7.45 13.56 3.69
CA VAL A 143 -7.51 12.68 4.88
C VAL A 143 -8.36 11.44 4.63
N THR A 144 -9.33 11.51 3.71
CA THR A 144 -10.16 10.36 3.33
C THR A 144 -9.32 9.23 2.77
N ASP A 145 -8.34 9.55 1.92
CA ASP A 145 -7.45 8.57 1.32
C ASP A 145 -6.59 7.88 2.40
N VAL A 146 -6.12 8.63 3.41
CA VAL A 146 -5.39 8.04 4.55
C VAL A 146 -6.27 7.06 5.32
N VAL A 147 -7.51 7.43 5.61
CA VAL A 147 -8.44 6.56 6.36
C VAL A 147 -8.79 5.31 5.56
N ASP A 148 -9.03 5.44 4.27
CA ASP A 148 -9.35 4.32 3.39
C ASP A 148 -8.16 3.37 3.25
N ASN A 149 -6.94 3.88 3.10
CA ASN A 149 -5.70 3.10 3.04
C ASN A 149 -5.44 2.35 4.35
N VAL A 150 -5.60 3.01 5.50
CA VAL A 150 -5.47 2.38 6.83
C VAL A 150 -6.52 1.29 7.00
N THR A 151 -7.76 1.55 6.58
CA THR A 151 -8.84 0.56 6.62
C THR A 151 -8.48 -0.67 5.79
N GLY A 152 -7.94 -0.47 4.59
CA GLY A 152 -7.44 -1.55 3.74
C GLY A 152 -6.33 -2.37 4.42
N ALA A 153 -5.35 -1.70 5.02
CA ALA A 153 -4.26 -2.35 5.75
C ALA A 153 -4.78 -3.19 6.94
N LEU A 154 -5.78 -2.69 7.68
CA LEU A 154 -6.39 -3.43 8.80
C LEU A 154 -7.19 -4.64 8.34
N ILE A 155 -8.00 -4.51 7.28
CA ILE A 155 -8.70 -5.64 6.65
C ILE A 155 -7.67 -6.70 6.20
N GLY A 156 -6.62 -6.25 5.52
CA GLY A 156 -5.50 -7.10 5.12
C GLY A 156 -4.86 -7.79 6.32
N GLY A 157 -4.62 -7.06 7.41
CA GLY A 157 -4.10 -7.62 8.65
C GLY A 157 -4.95 -8.77 9.19
N GLY A 158 -6.28 -8.61 9.20
CA GLY A 158 -7.21 -9.68 9.55
C GLY A 158 -7.10 -10.91 8.63
N ILE A 159 -7.02 -10.69 7.32
CA ILE A 159 -6.78 -11.77 6.34
C ILE A 159 -5.43 -12.45 6.61
N GLY A 160 -4.38 -11.68 6.89
CA GLY A 160 -3.04 -12.18 7.22
C GLY A 160 -3.04 -13.08 8.46
N ILE A 161 -3.82 -12.76 9.50
CA ILE A 161 -4.01 -13.60 10.68
C ILE A 161 -4.64 -14.94 10.27
N VAL A 162 -5.73 -14.92 9.50
CA VAL A 162 -6.39 -16.14 9.03
C VAL A 162 -5.43 -17.01 8.22
N LEU A 163 -4.69 -16.40 7.28
CA LEU A 163 -3.68 -17.10 6.49
C LEU A 163 -2.57 -17.68 7.37
N ALA A 164 -2.12 -16.97 8.40
CA ALA A 164 -1.11 -17.47 9.32
C ALA A 164 -1.61 -18.69 10.12
N LEU A 165 -2.87 -18.69 10.55
CA LEU A 165 -3.49 -19.82 11.25
C LEU A 165 -3.63 -21.07 10.36
N VAL A 166 -3.91 -20.87 9.07
CA VAL A 166 -4.03 -21.97 8.08
C VAL A 166 -2.64 -22.50 7.69
N LEU A 167 -1.73 -21.62 7.29
CA LEU A 167 -0.41 -21.99 6.74
C LEU A 167 0.64 -22.32 7.81
N ARG A 168 0.43 -21.88 9.05
CA ARG A 168 1.23 -22.17 10.24
C ARG A 168 2.74 -22.01 10.03
N PRO A 169 3.22 -20.80 9.60
CA PRO A 169 4.62 -20.57 9.25
C PRO A 169 5.60 -20.85 10.40
N TRP A 170 5.14 -20.84 11.64
CA TRP A 170 5.93 -21.15 12.84
C TRP A 170 6.26 -22.64 13.02
N ARG A 171 5.55 -23.56 12.33
CA ARG A 171 5.79 -25.00 12.41
C ARG A 171 6.95 -25.49 11.55
N ARG A 172 7.37 -24.69 10.59
CA ARG A 172 8.46 -25.00 9.65
C ARG A 172 9.77 -24.36 10.12
N ARG A 173 10.19 -24.71 11.33
CA ARG A 173 11.50 -24.33 11.87
C ARG A 173 12.53 -25.41 11.56
#